data_f053d0149132f066e8bbb996664663bb
#
_entry.id   f053d0149132f066e8bbb996664663bb
#
_cell.length_a   1.000
_cell.length_b   1.000
_cell.length_c   1.000
_cell.angle_alpha   90.00
_cell.angle_beta   90.00
_cell.angle_gamma   90.00
#
_symmetry.space_group_name_H-M   'P 1'
#
loop_
_entity.id
_entity.type
_entity.pdbx_description
1 polymer ?
#
loop_
_entity_poly.entity_id
_entity_poly.type
_entity_poly.pdbx_seq_one_letter_code
_entity_poly.pdbx_strand_id
1 'polypeptide(L)'
;MKFSKVNFNVIIAGIFSTLIAIGFGRFIYTPILPNMQNELYLNSTNMGMISSFNYFGYLIGSIIPIIWKYNNFRKMIIFSSIISVVTICLMGCTTDLRIFCTLRFLCGISSALSFVYTISLMFNFFKESLNKTLQLYHFSGIGLGIVTGTTIVWIISTIDLLWTHQWIFVGLIGALLCTGIIILIPKKLDYKNEDRNSVKSKLQINFIVISLGYFFFGIGYIIFGTFISAIAINSFEISFYQYMSWIIVGLFAIPSVLVWNWLSRKISTDLSLLFSCSTVSLGVAFLLLNNVSYFFLACLLYGLGVPGSVALILVEGKKRFIGNVNISVAIMTTAFSIGQIIGPYVSGMLIDLENNYKSSIFLAISCMILSSILMLNPKRLKNF
;
A
#
# COMPACT_ATOMS: atom_id res chain seq x y z
N MET A 1 26.31 -10.60 -16.52
CA MET A 1 25.61 -9.67 -17.43
C MET A 1 25.87 -8.24 -16.92
N LYS A 2 26.53 -7.39 -17.70
CA LYS A 2 26.78 -5.99 -17.33
C LYS A 2 25.42 -5.30 -17.13
N PHE A 3 25.26 -4.54 -16.05
CA PHE A 3 24.08 -3.75 -15.77
C PHE A 3 23.91 -2.70 -16.87
N SER A 4 22.93 -2.86 -17.75
CA SER A 4 22.76 -1.98 -18.91
C SER A 4 22.01 -0.70 -18.51
N LYS A 5 22.23 0.39 -19.26
CA LYS A 5 21.49 1.64 -19.12
C LYS A 5 19.96 1.40 -19.20
N VAL A 6 19.53 0.46 -20.05
CA VAL A 6 18.11 0.09 -20.21
C VAL A 6 17.56 -0.56 -18.93
N ASN A 7 18.34 -1.44 -18.27
CA ASN A 7 17.93 -2.06 -17.00
C ASN A 7 17.71 -1.01 -15.91
N PHE A 8 18.61 -0.03 -15.81
CA PHE A 8 18.51 1.08 -14.87
C PHE A 8 17.25 1.92 -15.14
N ASN A 9 17.02 2.29 -16.40
CA ASN A 9 15.85 3.09 -16.79
C ASN A 9 14.53 2.40 -16.45
N VAL A 10 14.41 1.09 -16.68
CA VAL A 10 13.20 0.32 -16.36
C VAL A 10 12.96 0.25 -14.85
N ILE A 11 14.04 0.09 -14.05
CA ILE A 11 13.92 0.10 -12.59
C ILE A 11 13.43 1.46 -12.09
N ILE A 12 14.03 2.57 -12.56
CA ILE A 12 13.63 3.92 -12.15
C ILE A 12 12.19 4.22 -12.58
N ALA A 13 11.79 3.84 -13.79
CA ALA A 13 10.40 3.99 -14.23
C ALA A 13 9.43 3.17 -13.36
N GLY A 14 9.81 1.96 -12.97
CA GLY A 14 9.05 1.14 -12.03
C GLY A 14 8.92 1.78 -10.64
N ILE A 15 10.01 2.38 -10.13
CA ILE A 15 10.00 3.14 -8.87
C ILE A 15 9.06 4.34 -8.98
N PHE A 16 9.16 5.17 -10.04
CA PHE A 16 8.29 6.33 -10.25
C PHE A 16 6.82 5.94 -10.37
N SER A 17 6.51 4.88 -11.12
CA SER A 17 5.15 4.38 -11.26
C SER A 17 4.57 3.94 -9.91
N THR A 18 5.33 3.17 -9.13
CA THR A 18 4.89 2.71 -7.80
C THR A 18 4.78 3.86 -6.80
N LEU A 19 5.67 4.85 -6.89
CA LEU A 19 5.65 6.08 -6.10
C LEU A 19 4.35 6.85 -6.34
N ILE A 20 3.97 7.09 -7.63
CA ILE A 20 2.72 7.77 -7.97
C ILE A 20 1.53 6.93 -7.54
N ALA A 21 1.51 5.63 -7.90
CA ALA A 21 0.35 4.78 -7.69
C ALA A 21 0.03 4.55 -6.21
N ILE A 22 1.03 4.20 -5.42
CA ILE A 22 0.85 3.78 -4.03
C ILE A 22 1.23 4.91 -3.06
N GLY A 23 2.40 5.53 -3.23
CA GLY A 23 2.86 6.60 -2.36
C GLY A 23 1.92 7.80 -2.40
N PHE A 24 1.69 8.37 -3.58
CA PHE A 24 0.80 9.52 -3.74
C PHE A 24 -0.67 9.11 -3.84
N GLY A 25 -1.02 8.16 -4.70
CA GLY A 25 -2.41 7.79 -4.97
C GLY A 25 -3.16 7.22 -3.76
N ARG A 26 -2.47 6.52 -2.86
CA ARG A 26 -3.10 5.90 -1.68
C ARG A 26 -2.73 6.59 -0.39
N PHE A 27 -1.43 6.80 -0.14
CA PHE A 27 -0.90 7.09 1.17
C PHE A 27 -0.69 8.57 1.47
N ILE A 28 -0.75 9.46 0.46
CA ILE A 28 -0.63 10.90 0.69
C ILE A 28 -1.80 11.49 1.49
N TYR A 29 -2.95 10.84 1.46
CA TYR A 29 -4.12 11.24 2.23
C TYR A 29 -3.83 11.29 3.74
N THR A 30 -3.04 10.35 4.24
CA THR A 30 -2.71 10.24 5.68
C THR A 30 -2.11 11.53 6.28
N PRO A 31 -1.04 12.13 5.73
CA PRO A 31 -0.49 13.37 6.27
C PRO A 31 -1.33 14.62 5.95
N ILE A 32 -2.19 14.61 4.94
CA ILE A 32 -3.09 15.73 4.62
C ILE A 32 -4.36 15.71 5.48
N LEU A 33 -4.78 14.52 5.90
CA LEU A 33 -6.06 14.26 6.57
C LEU A 33 -6.33 15.19 7.78
N PRO A 34 -5.40 15.43 8.72
CA PRO A 34 -5.66 16.32 9.85
C PRO A 34 -5.92 17.77 9.42
N ASN A 35 -5.23 18.25 8.39
CA ASN A 35 -5.44 19.61 7.87
C ASN A 35 -6.82 19.75 7.22
N MET A 36 -7.25 18.72 6.44
CA MET A 36 -8.62 18.68 5.88
C MET A 36 -9.67 18.59 7.00
N GLN A 37 -9.40 17.80 8.04
CA GLN A 37 -10.30 17.65 9.18
C GLN A 37 -10.57 18.99 9.85
N ASN A 38 -9.52 19.74 10.14
CA ASN A 38 -9.63 21.01 10.85
C ASN A 38 -10.32 22.10 10.03
N GLU A 39 -10.00 22.22 8.73
CA GLU A 39 -10.54 23.28 7.88
C GLU A 39 -11.95 22.97 7.35
N LEU A 40 -12.29 21.69 7.12
CA LEU A 40 -13.60 21.27 6.60
C LEU A 40 -14.53 20.73 7.68
N TYR A 41 -14.10 20.69 8.94
CA TYR A 41 -14.87 20.15 10.08
C TYR A 41 -15.38 18.73 9.82
N LEU A 42 -14.52 17.88 9.17
CA LEU A 42 -14.88 16.49 8.88
C LEU A 42 -14.83 15.64 10.14
N ASN A 43 -15.88 14.83 10.37
CA ASN A 43 -15.82 13.80 11.39
C ASN A 43 -14.97 12.60 10.95
N SER A 44 -14.59 11.74 11.90
CA SER A 44 -13.70 10.60 11.63
C SER A 44 -14.34 9.54 10.72
N THR A 45 -15.67 9.41 10.77
CA THR A 45 -16.43 8.55 9.85
C THR A 45 -16.28 9.02 8.39
N ASN A 46 -16.42 10.33 8.13
CA ASN A 46 -16.22 10.89 6.78
C ASN A 46 -14.79 10.70 6.30
N MET A 47 -13.80 10.89 7.17
CA MET A 47 -12.39 10.64 6.84
C MET A 47 -12.13 9.17 6.50
N GLY A 48 -12.67 8.26 7.29
CA GLY A 48 -12.62 6.82 7.03
C GLY A 48 -13.31 6.44 5.72
N MET A 49 -14.47 7.05 5.43
CA MET A 49 -15.21 6.84 4.19
C MET A 49 -14.43 7.27 2.95
N ILE A 50 -13.83 8.47 2.95
CA ILE A 50 -12.97 8.96 1.86
C ILE A 50 -11.82 7.97 1.59
N SER A 51 -11.21 7.44 2.65
CA SER A 51 -10.16 6.41 2.55
C SER A 51 -10.69 5.11 1.96
N SER A 52 -11.84 4.62 2.44
CA SER A 52 -12.48 3.37 2.02
C SER A 52 -12.85 3.38 0.53
N PHE A 53 -13.30 4.52 -0.01
CA PHE A 53 -13.58 4.65 -1.45
C PHE A 53 -12.33 4.48 -2.32
N ASN A 54 -11.14 4.90 -1.84
CA ASN A 54 -9.89 4.62 -2.55
C ASN A 54 -9.60 3.11 -2.62
N TYR A 55 -9.81 2.39 -1.52
CA TYR A 55 -9.60 0.94 -1.49
C TYR A 55 -10.65 0.18 -2.28
N PHE A 56 -11.88 0.67 -2.32
CA PHE A 56 -12.92 0.11 -3.19
C PHE A 56 -12.53 0.28 -4.68
N GLY A 57 -12.08 1.46 -5.07
CA GLY A 57 -11.52 1.69 -6.41
C GLY A 57 -10.34 0.76 -6.71
N TYR A 58 -9.43 0.58 -5.74
CA TYR A 58 -8.30 -0.31 -5.90
C TYR A 58 -8.70 -1.78 -6.10
N LEU A 59 -9.72 -2.25 -5.39
CA LEU A 59 -10.30 -3.58 -5.62
C LEU A 59 -10.77 -3.74 -7.07
N ILE A 60 -11.59 -2.80 -7.55
CA ILE A 60 -12.10 -2.84 -8.94
C ILE A 60 -10.93 -2.79 -9.94
N GLY A 61 -10.00 -1.86 -9.76
CA GLY A 61 -8.83 -1.70 -10.63
C GLY A 61 -7.91 -2.91 -10.67
N SER A 62 -7.82 -3.68 -9.58
CA SER A 62 -7.01 -4.91 -9.53
C SER A 62 -7.66 -6.09 -10.27
N ILE A 63 -8.98 -6.08 -10.44
CA ILE A 63 -9.74 -7.12 -11.14
C ILE A 63 -9.71 -6.88 -12.66
N ILE A 64 -9.69 -5.62 -13.11
CA ILE A 64 -9.70 -5.26 -14.54
C ILE A 64 -8.65 -6.03 -15.38
N PRO A 65 -7.35 -6.12 -14.98
CA PRO A 65 -6.36 -6.85 -15.78
C PRO A 65 -6.58 -8.36 -15.84
N ILE A 66 -7.41 -8.93 -14.96
CA ILE A 66 -7.78 -10.35 -14.97
C ILE A 66 -8.83 -10.62 -16.04
N ILE A 67 -9.81 -9.71 -16.14
CA ILE A 67 -10.94 -9.84 -17.08
C ILE A 67 -10.52 -9.35 -18.48
N TRP A 68 -9.88 -8.21 -18.54
CA TRP A 68 -9.46 -7.56 -19.77
C TRP A 68 -7.95 -7.68 -19.97
N LYS A 69 -7.55 -8.60 -20.86
CA LYS A 69 -6.16 -8.85 -21.21
C LYS A 69 -5.64 -7.76 -22.15
N TYR A 70 -5.02 -6.74 -21.61
CA TYR A 70 -4.36 -5.71 -22.39
C TYR A 70 -2.85 -5.91 -22.37
N ASN A 71 -2.24 -6.13 -23.55
CA ASN A 71 -0.84 -6.55 -23.64
C ASN A 71 0.17 -5.38 -23.66
N ASN A 72 -0.28 -4.14 -23.76
CA ASN A 72 0.65 -3.00 -23.79
C ASN A 72 0.83 -2.39 -22.38
N PHE A 73 1.72 -3.00 -21.58
CA PHE A 73 2.00 -2.57 -20.21
C PHE A 73 2.44 -1.10 -20.14
N ARG A 74 3.29 -0.65 -21.09
CA ARG A 74 3.75 0.75 -21.14
C ARG A 74 2.58 1.72 -21.24
N LYS A 75 1.65 1.51 -22.17
CA LYS A 75 0.48 2.39 -22.33
C LYS A 75 -0.40 2.40 -21.10
N MET A 76 -0.63 1.24 -20.48
CA MET A 76 -1.46 1.15 -19.26
C MET A 76 -0.81 1.84 -18.05
N ILE A 77 0.49 1.67 -17.85
CA ILE A 77 1.22 2.37 -16.79
C ILE A 77 1.12 3.88 -16.97
N ILE A 78 1.38 4.38 -18.18
CA ILE A 78 1.32 5.83 -18.46
C ILE A 78 -0.10 6.37 -18.26
N PHE A 79 -1.10 5.73 -18.85
CA PHE A 79 -2.49 6.16 -18.78
C PHE A 79 -2.99 6.19 -17.33
N SER A 80 -2.76 5.11 -16.58
CA SER A 80 -3.18 5.04 -15.19
C SER A 80 -2.42 6.02 -14.29
N SER A 81 -1.12 6.25 -14.55
CA SER A 81 -0.35 7.27 -13.81
C SER A 81 -0.88 8.69 -14.06
N ILE A 82 -1.27 9.01 -15.30
CA ILE A 82 -1.89 10.30 -15.63
C ILE A 82 -3.21 10.48 -14.87
N ILE A 83 -4.09 9.47 -14.88
CA ILE A 83 -5.36 9.53 -14.15
C ILE A 83 -5.11 9.72 -12.65
N SER A 84 -4.14 8.99 -12.07
CA SER A 84 -3.77 9.17 -10.65
C SER A 84 -3.36 10.61 -10.35
N VAL A 85 -2.50 11.19 -11.18
CA VAL A 85 -2.03 12.57 -11.01
C VAL A 85 -3.18 13.57 -11.12
N VAL A 86 -4.03 13.43 -12.13
CA VAL A 86 -5.20 14.33 -12.33
C VAL A 86 -6.15 14.25 -11.15
N THR A 87 -6.49 13.04 -10.69
CA THR A 87 -7.39 12.87 -9.55
C THR A 87 -6.80 13.42 -8.25
N ILE A 88 -5.47 13.30 -8.05
CA ILE A 88 -4.76 13.91 -6.92
C ILE A 88 -4.87 15.43 -6.97
N CYS A 89 -4.61 16.09 -8.12
CA CYS A 89 -4.75 17.53 -8.25
C CYS A 89 -6.18 17.98 -7.97
N LEU A 90 -7.18 17.28 -8.52
CA LEU A 90 -8.61 17.63 -8.37
C LEU A 90 -9.09 17.51 -6.92
N MET A 91 -8.44 16.70 -6.07
CA MET A 91 -8.73 16.68 -4.62
C MET A 91 -8.56 18.07 -3.97
N GLY A 92 -7.64 18.89 -4.47
CA GLY A 92 -7.43 20.26 -3.99
C GLY A 92 -8.42 21.29 -4.56
N CYS A 93 -9.33 20.89 -5.46
CA CYS A 93 -10.25 21.79 -6.15
C CYS A 93 -11.71 21.70 -5.69
N THR A 94 -12.00 20.95 -4.63
CA THR A 94 -13.37 20.70 -4.15
C THR A 94 -13.42 20.64 -2.63
N THR A 95 -14.60 20.87 -2.07
CA THR A 95 -14.91 20.68 -0.63
C THR A 95 -16.07 19.70 -0.42
N ASP A 96 -16.67 19.20 -1.51
CA ASP A 96 -17.80 18.29 -1.45
C ASP A 96 -17.35 16.85 -1.16
N LEU A 97 -17.91 16.25 -0.11
CA LEU A 97 -17.59 14.90 0.34
C LEU A 97 -17.85 13.83 -0.74
N ARG A 98 -18.90 13.98 -1.54
CA ARG A 98 -19.24 13.01 -2.62
C ARG A 98 -18.21 13.07 -3.73
N ILE A 99 -17.74 14.28 -4.06
CA ILE A 99 -16.69 14.47 -5.05
C ILE A 99 -15.36 13.90 -4.52
N PHE A 100 -15.01 14.12 -3.24
CA PHE A 100 -13.85 13.46 -2.62
C PHE A 100 -13.91 11.95 -2.76
N CYS A 101 -15.02 11.32 -2.39
CA CYS A 101 -15.20 9.87 -2.51
C CYS A 101 -15.06 9.40 -3.96
N THR A 102 -15.62 10.12 -4.92
CA THR A 102 -15.53 9.80 -6.35
C THR A 102 -14.09 9.91 -6.86
N LEU A 103 -13.39 10.99 -6.54
CA LEU A 103 -11.99 11.20 -6.92
C LEU A 103 -11.08 10.13 -6.30
N ARG A 104 -11.29 9.80 -5.04
CA ARG A 104 -10.54 8.74 -4.34
C ARG A 104 -10.83 7.36 -4.94
N PHE A 105 -12.06 7.08 -5.35
CA PHE A 105 -12.42 5.85 -6.05
C PHE A 105 -11.70 5.75 -7.41
N LEU A 106 -11.74 6.80 -8.23
CA LEU A 106 -11.04 6.83 -9.52
C LEU A 106 -9.51 6.73 -9.34
N CYS A 107 -8.96 7.44 -8.35
CA CYS A 107 -7.56 7.33 -7.97
C CYS A 107 -7.20 5.90 -7.54
N GLY A 108 -8.08 5.21 -6.81
CA GLY A 108 -7.91 3.82 -6.44
C GLY A 108 -7.82 2.88 -7.64
N ILE A 109 -8.74 3.01 -8.60
CA ILE A 109 -8.72 2.22 -9.85
C ILE A 109 -7.40 2.43 -10.59
N SER A 110 -7.02 3.68 -10.81
CA SER A 110 -5.80 4.03 -11.54
C SER A 110 -4.54 3.57 -10.81
N SER A 111 -4.49 3.69 -9.48
CA SER A 111 -3.40 3.19 -8.65
C SER A 111 -3.21 1.68 -8.79
N ALA A 112 -4.31 0.91 -8.75
CA ALA A 112 -4.27 -0.54 -8.91
C ALA A 112 -3.76 -0.94 -10.30
N LEU A 113 -4.28 -0.32 -11.36
CA LEU A 113 -3.86 -0.58 -12.74
C LEU A 113 -2.35 -0.28 -12.90
N SER A 114 -1.90 0.91 -12.48
CA SER A 114 -0.50 1.30 -12.56
C SER A 114 0.40 0.30 -11.82
N PHE A 115 0.04 -0.08 -10.61
CA PHE A 115 0.82 -1.00 -9.78
C PHE A 115 0.87 -2.42 -10.36
N VAL A 116 -0.27 -2.99 -10.78
CA VAL A 116 -0.33 -4.34 -11.36
C VAL A 116 0.47 -4.43 -12.66
N TYR A 117 0.33 -3.44 -13.55
CA TYR A 117 1.09 -3.43 -14.80
C TYR A 117 2.58 -3.15 -14.58
N THR A 118 2.96 -2.37 -13.55
CA THR A 118 4.36 -2.17 -13.16
C THR A 118 4.98 -3.47 -12.64
N ILE A 119 4.29 -4.20 -11.75
CA ILE A 119 4.74 -5.52 -11.30
C ILE A 119 4.95 -6.44 -12.51
N SER A 120 3.96 -6.50 -13.39
CA SER A 120 4.02 -7.34 -14.61
C SER A 120 5.20 -6.95 -15.51
N LEU A 121 5.44 -5.66 -15.71
CA LEU A 121 6.60 -5.15 -16.45
C LEU A 121 7.92 -5.61 -15.83
N MET A 122 8.10 -5.39 -14.52
CA MET A 122 9.33 -5.71 -13.81
C MET A 122 9.63 -7.21 -13.82
N PHE A 123 8.61 -8.04 -13.57
CA PHE A 123 8.77 -9.50 -13.54
C PHE A 123 9.06 -10.06 -14.95
N ASN A 124 8.41 -9.57 -15.99
CA ASN A 124 8.66 -10.01 -17.37
C ASN A 124 10.03 -9.54 -17.85
N PHE A 125 10.38 -8.27 -17.64
CA PHE A 125 11.63 -7.68 -18.12
C PHE A 125 12.87 -8.35 -17.49
N PHE A 126 12.81 -8.66 -16.19
CA PHE A 126 13.89 -9.31 -15.46
C PHE A 126 13.72 -10.83 -15.31
N LYS A 127 12.83 -11.47 -16.08
CA LYS A 127 12.55 -12.92 -15.99
C LYS A 127 13.81 -13.77 -16.18
N GLU A 128 14.66 -13.42 -17.13
CA GLU A 128 15.89 -14.15 -17.47
C GLU A 128 17.13 -13.61 -16.73
N SER A 129 16.97 -12.62 -15.84
CA SER A 129 18.07 -12.08 -15.07
C SER A 129 18.56 -13.08 -14.03
N LEU A 130 19.89 -13.20 -13.90
CA LEU A 130 20.53 -13.99 -12.84
C LEU A 130 20.20 -13.40 -11.46
N ASN A 131 20.06 -12.09 -11.35
CA ASN A 131 19.68 -11.41 -10.11
C ASN A 131 18.18 -11.16 -10.04
N LYS A 132 17.44 -12.10 -9.48
CA LYS A 132 15.98 -11.99 -9.29
C LYS A 132 15.55 -10.84 -8.38
N THR A 133 16.46 -10.29 -7.56
CA THR A 133 16.17 -9.14 -6.69
C THR A 133 15.84 -7.88 -7.50
N LEU A 134 16.32 -7.75 -8.75
CA LEU A 134 16.02 -6.62 -9.63
C LEU A 134 14.51 -6.42 -9.85
N GLN A 135 13.73 -7.51 -9.84
CA GLN A 135 12.28 -7.48 -9.96
C GLN A 135 11.60 -6.76 -8.79
N LEU A 136 12.26 -6.65 -7.64
CA LEU A 136 11.69 -6.14 -6.40
C LEU A 136 12.00 -4.67 -6.12
N TYR A 137 12.99 -4.07 -6.81
CA TYR A 137 13.40 -2.69 -6.53
C TYR A 137 12.27 -1.66 -6.69
N HIS A 138 11.31 -1.89 -7.59
CA HIS A 138 10.20 -0.97 -7.78
C HIS A 138 9.33 -0.78 -6.51
N PHE A 139 9.31 -1.77 -5.61
CA PHE A 139 8.57 -1.64 -4.34
C PHE A 139 9.12 -0.53 -3.43
N SER A 140 10.41 -0.16 -3.57
CA SER A 140 10.96 0.98 -2.84
C SER A 140 10.25 2.29 -3.17
N GLY A 141 9.60 2.38 -4.34
CA GLY A 141 8.75 3.50 -4.74
C GLY A 141 7.61 3.77 -3.76
N ILE A 142 7.11 2.76 -3.03
CA ILE A 142 6.09 2.94 -1.99
C ILE A 142 6.62 3.88 -0.91
N GLY A 143 7.74 3.51 -0.30
CA GLY A 143 8.34 4.29 0.79
C GLY A 143 8.86 5.66 0.30
N LEU A 144 9.50 5.70 -0.89
CA LEU A 144 9.94 6.96 -1.50
C LEU A 144 8.77 7.91 -1.72
N GLY A 145 7.62 7.41 -2.18
CA GLY A 145 6.42 8.23 -2.38
C GLY A 145 5.84 8.74 -1.06
N ILE A 146 5.83 7.91 -0.02
CA ILE A 146 5.42 8.35 1.31
C ILE A 146 6.33 9.46 1.81
N VAL A 147 7.66 9.29 1.76
CA VAL A 147 8.63 10.29 2.23
C VAL A 147 8.51 11.58 1.43
N THR A 148 8.61 11.50 0.11
CA THR A 148 8.60 12.71 -0.75
C THR A 148 7.26 13.45 -0.66
N GLY A 149 6.14 12.73 -0.71
CA GLY A 149 4.81 13.33 -0.60
C GLY A 149 4.60 14.01 0.76
N THR A 150 4.94 13.31 1.85
CA THR A 150 4.79 13.89 3.20
C THR A 150 5.71 15.09 3.42
N THR A 151 6.93 15.06 2.87
CA THR A 151 7.85 16.21 2.95
C THR A 151 7.28 17.42 2.20
N ILE A 152 6.66 17.23 1.02
CA ILE A 152 5.97 18.30 0.29
C ILE A 152 4.82 18.87 1.13
N VAL A 153 3.97 17.99 1.70
CA VAL A 153 2.86 18.40 2.56
C VAL A 153 3.36 19.19 3.77
N TRP A 154 4.43 18.74 4.42
CA TRP A 154 5.05 19.44 5.55
C TRP A 154 5.56 20.83 5.16
N ILE A 155 6.35 20.95 4.07
CA ILE A 155 6.87 22.24 3.59
C ILE A 155 5.72 23.21 3.32
N ILE A 156 4.66 22.76 2.65
CA ILE A 156 3.49 23.61 2.35
C ILE A 156 2.78 24.07 3.61
N SER A 157 2.71 23.21 4.64
CA SER A 157 2.15 23.61 5.94
C SER A 157 3.02 24.60 6.69
N THR A 158 4.36 24.57 6.52
CA THR A 158 5.26 25.54 7.21
C THR A 158 5.21 26.94 6.61
N ILE A 159 4.70 27.12 5.42
CA ILE A 159 4.47 28.40 4.75
C ILE A 159 2.98 28.84 4.78
N ASP A 160 2.21 28.26 5.70
CA ASP A 160 0.80 28.56 5.97
C ASP A 160 -0.14 28.50 4.74
N LEU A 161 0.16 27.64 3.78
CA LEU A 161 -0.73 27.39 2.66
C LEU A 161 -1.77 26.33 3.04
N LEU A 162 -2.99 26.49 2.49
CA LEU A 162 -4.14 25.63 2.73
C LEU A 162 -3.88 24.16 2.31
N TRP A 163 -4.64 23.24 2.88
CA TRP A 163 -4.62 21.81 2.51
C TRP A 163 -4.86 21.57 1.00
N THR A 164 -5.60 22.46 0.31
CA THR A 164 -5.81 22.41 -1.13
C THR A 164 -4.51 22.46 -1.93
N HIS A 165 -3.58 23.34 -1.51
CA HIS A 165 -2.26 23.46 -2.13
C HIS A 165 -1.42 22.18 -1.92
N GLN A 166 -1.58 21.48 -0.78
CA GLN A 166 -0.88 20.22 -0.52
C GLN A 166 -1.21 19.18 -1.59
N TRP A 167 -2.49 19.01 -1.95
CA TRP A 167 -2.91 18.13 -3.03
C TRP A 167 -2.37 18.54 -4.40
N ILE A 168 -2.46 19.83 -4.70
CA ILE A 168 -2.04 20.39 -6.01
C ILE A 168 -0.52 20.17 -6.19
N PHE A 169 0.30 20.53 -5.21
CA PHE A 169 1.76 20.40 -5.33
C PHE A 169 2.22 18.94 -5.41
N VAL A 170 1.61 18.04 -4.65
CA VAL A 170 1.88 16.60 -4.78
C VAL A 170 1.50 16.11 -6.18
N GLY A 171 0.37 16.56 -6.73
CA GLY A 171 -0.04 16.25 -8.09
C GLY A 171 0.95 16.79 -9.15
N LEU A 172 1.45 18.01 -9.00
CA LEU A 172 2.45 18.60 -9.90
C LEU A 172 3.77 17.83 -9.91
N ILE A 173 4.27 17.42 -8.74
CA ILE A 173 5.44 16.54 -8.64
C ILE A 173 5.13 15.18 -9.29
N GLY A 174 3.93 14.63 -9.06
CA GLY A 174 3.45 13.44 -9.74
C GLY A 174 3.46 13.58 -11.27
N ALA A 175 3.10 14.74 -11.83
CA ALA A 175 3.16 15.03 -13.26
C ALA A 175 4.60 15.01 -13.79
N LEU A 176 5.56 15.60 -13.05
CA LEU A 176 6.98 15.52 -13.39
C LEU A 176 7.49 14.08 -13.41
N LEU A 177 7.12 13.28 -12.42
CA LEU A 177 7.50 11.85 -12.38
C LEU A 177 6.84 11.06 -13.51
N CYS A 178 5.61 11.41 -13.90
CA CYS A 178 4.93 10.79 -15.02
C CYS A 178 5.66 11.06 -16.36
N THR A 179 6.22 12.26 -16.58
CA THR A 179 7.09 12.53 -17.74
C THR A 179 8.32 11.64 -17.71
N GLY A 180 8.91 11.42 -16.53
CA GLY A 180 10.01 10.45 -16.35
C GLY A 180 9.61 9.02 -16.75
N ILE A 181 8.43 8.56 -16.38
CA ILE A 181 7.91 7.24 -16.78
C ILE A 181 7.80 7.14 -18.32
N ILE A 182 7.27 8.18 -18.98
CA ILE A 182 7.11 8.23 -20.44
C ILE A 182 8.46 8.09 -21.17
N ILE A 183 9.49 8.74 -20.64
CA ILE A 183 10.84 8.77 -21.23
C ILE A 183 11.59 7.45 -20.97
N LEU A 184 11.51 6.92 -19.74
CA LEU A 184 12.34 5.82 -19.27
C LEU A 184 11.81 4.43 -19.66
N ILE A 185 10.49 4.23 -19.83
CA ILE A 185 9.96 2.94 -20.28
C ILE A 185 10.20 2.77 -21.78
N PRO A 186 10.92 1.72 -22.23
CA PRO A 186 11.17 1.44 -23.66
C PRO A 186 9.87 1.34 -24.46
N LYS A 187 9.88 1.88 -25.70
CA LYS A 187 8.71 1.87 -26.60
C LYS A 187 8.39 0.46 -27.12
N LYS A 188 9.42 -0.35 -27.34
CA LYS A 188 9.31 -1.75 -27.80
C LYS A 188 9.72 -2.65 -26.63
N LEU A 189 8.79 -3.43 -26.13
CA LEU A 189 9.00 -4.48 -25.14
C LEU A 189 8.34 -5.73 -25.70
N ASP A 190 9.14 -6.75 -25.97
CA ASP A 190 8.61 -8.06 -26.42
C ASP A 190 8.00 -8.78 -25.23
N TYR A 191 6.70 -8.82 -25.19
CA TYR A 191 5.93 -9.54 -24.17
C TYR A 191 5.65 -10.96 -24.69
N LYS A 192 6.31 -11.95 -24.10
CA LYS A 192 5.89 -13.34 -24.30
C LYS A 192 4.63 -13.58 -23.47
N ASN A 193 3.50 -13.80 -24.14
CA ASN A 193 2.30 -14.29 -23.47
C ASN A 193 2.61 -15.65 -22.86
N GLU A 194 2.46 -15.80 -21.56
CA GLU A 194 2.47 -17.12 -20.94
C GLU A 194 1.15 -17.82 -21.28
N ASP A 195 1.26 -18.98 -21.94
CA ASP A 195 0.14 -19.89 -22.12
C ASP A 195 -0.41 -20.29 -20.77
N ARG A 196 -1.65 -19.87 -20.50
CA ARG A 196 -2.36 -20.21 -19.27
C ARG A 196 -2.99 -21.59 -19.48
N ASN A 197 -2.22 -22.65 -19.22
CA ASN A 197 -2.81 -23.98 -19.14
C ASN A 197 -3.90 -23.96 -18.05
N SER A 198 -5.11 -24.35 -18.46
CA SER A 198 -6.31 -24.40 -17.61
C SER A 198 -6.24 -25.58 -16.64
N VAL A 199 -5.41 -25.46 -15.62
CA VAL A 199 -5.43 -26.42 -14.50
C VAL A 199 -6.71 -26.15 -13.69
N LYS A 200 -7.56 -27.16 -13.49
CA LYS A 200 -8.73 -27.04 -12.60
C LYS A 200 -8.28 -26.60 -11.21
N SER A 201 -8.73 -25.43 -10.81
CA SER A 201 -8.37 -24.86 -9.49
C SER A 201 -9.17 -25.55 -8.39
N LYS A 202 -8.48 -25.97 -7.31
CA LYS A 202 -9.12 -26.56 -6.14
C LYS A 202 -8.81 -25.72 -4.91
N LEU A 203 -9.86 -25.20 -4.26
CA LEU A 203 -9.74 -24.47 -3.01
C LEU A 203 -9.41 -25.46 -1.87
N GLN A 204 -8.25 -25.29 -1.28
CA GLN A 204 -7.82 -26.04 -0.09
C GLN A 204 -8.11 -25.22 1.17
N ILE A 205 -8.41 -25.88 2.26
CA ILE A 205 -8.66 -25.22 3.56
C ILE A 205 -7.50 -24.34 3.99
N ASN A 206 -6.26 -24.77 3.79
CA ASN A 206 -5.06 -23.97 4.12
C ASN A 206 -4.93 -22.68 3.31
N PHE A 207 -5.46 -22.67 2.07
CA PHE A 207 -5.51 -21.47 1.25
C PHE A 207 -6.63 -20.52 1.70
N ILE A 208 -7.78 -21.06 2.09
CA ILE A 208 -8.89 -20.25 2.64
C ILE A 208 -8.44 -19.57 3.94
N VAL A 209 -7.78 -20.30 4.82
CA VAL A 209 -7.29 -19.79 6.12
C VAL A 209 -6.28 -18.65 5.93
N ILE A 210 -5.30 -18.79 5.02
CA ILE A 210 -4.34 -17.70 4.78
C ILE A 210 -5.00 -16.49 4.09
N SER A 211 -5.99 -16.72 3.23
CA SER A 211 -6.76 -15.63 2.59
C SER A 211 -7.59 -14.86 3.62
N LEU A 212 -8.18 -15.56 4.60
CA LEU A 212 -8.87 -14.94 5.73
C LEU A 212 -7.89 -14.20 6.63
N GLY A 213 -6.70 -14.74 6.88
CA GLY A 213 -5.63 -14.04 7.57
C GLY A 213 -5.23 -12.75 6.84
N TYR A 214 -5.20 -12.76 5.52
CA TYR A 214 -4.87 -11.57 4.72
C TYR A 214 -6.00 -10.52 4.74
N PHE A 215 -7.26 -10.93 4.83
CA PHE A 215 -8.40 -10.06 5.08
C PHE A 215 -8.24 -9.29 6.41
N PHE A 216 -7.95 -10.00 7.51
CA PHE A 216 -7.74 -9.36 8.82
C PHE A 216 -6.48 -8.48 8.83
N PHE A 217 -5.40 -8.89 8.13
CA PHE A 217 -4.25 -8.03 7.93
C PHE A 217 -4.65 -6.72 7.23
N GLY A 218 -5.53 -6.82 6.21
CA GLY A 218 -6.08 -5.67 5.50
C GLY A 218 -6.80 -4.68 6.40
N ILE A 219 -7.61 -5.17 7.35
CA ILE A 219 -8.30 -4.32 8.34
C ILE A 219 -7.27 -3.65 9.26
N GLY A 220 -6.44 -4.46 9.93
CA GLY A 220 -5.59 -3.97 11.02
C GLY A 220 -4.55 -2.95 10.57
N TYR A 221 -3.82 -3.24 9.48
CA TYR A 221 -2.77 -2.34 9.04
C TYR A 221 -3.32 -1.01 8.51
N ILE A 222 -4.49 -1.03 7.84
CA ILE A 222 -4.99 0.19 7.19
C ILE A 222 -5.61 1.18 8.18
N ILE A 223 -6.09 0.72 9.32
CA ILE A 223 -6.52 1.58 10.43
C ILE A 223 -5.36 2.46 10.87
N PHE A 224 -4.20 1.86 11.15
CA PHE A 224 -2.98 2.59 11.45
C PHE A 224 -2.62 3.54 10.30
N GLY A 225 -2.53 3.01 9.07
CA GLY A 225 -2.14 3.78 7.90
C GLY A 225 -3.06 4.97 7.58
N THR A 226 -4.32 4.94 7.99
CA THR A 226 -5.26 6.05 7.78
C THR A 226 -5.14 7.11 8.85
N PHE A 227 -5.07 6.72 10.13
CA PHE A 227 -5.26 7.63 11.25
C PHE A 227 -3.98 8.01 12.01
N ILE A 228 -2.80 7.45 11.69
CA ILE A 228 -1.57 7.69 12.46
C ILE A 228 -1.19 9.17 12.57
N SER A 229 -1.36 9.96 11.51
CA SER A 229 -1.09 11.40 11.53
C SER A 229 -2.09 12.16 12.39
N ALA A 230 -3.36 11.75 12.40
CA ALA A 230 -4.38 12.31 13.28
C ALA A 230 -4.14 11.89 14.75
N ILE A 231 -3.74 10.65 14.99
CA ILE A 231 -3.33 10.17 16.32
C ILE A 231 -2.16 11.01 16.85
N ALA A 232 -1.17 11.32 16.00
CA ALA A 232 -0.01 12.12 16.40
C ALA A 232 -0.39 13.50 16.96
N ILE A 233 -1.27 14.22 16.24
CA ILE A 233 -1.74 15.55 16.68
C ILE A 233 -2.56 15.43 17.96
N ASN A 234 -3.53 14.51 17.99
CA ASN A 234 -4.45 14.38 19.13
C ASN A 234 -3.77 13.89 20.41
N SER A 235 -2.69 13.08 20.27
CA SER A 235 -2.00 12.53 21.45
C SER A 235 -0.90 13.43 21.99
N PHE A 236 -0.26 14.24 21.15
CA PHE A 236 0.95 14.98 21.52
C PHE A 236 0.84 16.49 21.30
N GLU A 237 -0.20 16.98 20.63
CA GLU A 237 -0.46 18.41 20.34
C GLU A 237 0.70 19.11 19.59
N ILE A 238 1.60 18.35 18.95
CA ILE A 238 2.74 18.85 18.19
C ILE A 238 2.50 18.57 16.71
N SER A 239 2.22 19.61 15.95
CA SER A 239 1.90 19.51 14.52
C SER A 239 3.00 18.83 13.68
N PHE A 240 4.27 19.01 14.06
CA PHE A 240 5.41 18.36 13.42
C PHE A 240 5.33 16.82 13.46
N TYR A 241 4.77 16.23 14.53
CA TYR A 241 4.67 14.78 14.69
C TYR A 241 3.71 14.14 13.67
N GLN A 242 2.71 14.87 13.18
CA GLN A 242 1.84 14.45 12.07
C GLN A 242 2.66 14.02 10.85
N TYR A 243 3.62 14.84 10.46
CA TYR A 243 4.44 14.60 9.26
C TYR A 243 5.57 13.62 9.54
N MET A 244 6.25 13.78 10.67
CA MET A 244 7.38 12.94 11.07
C MET A 244 6.97 11.47 11.21
N SER A 245 5.77 11.20 11.75
CA SER A 245 5.24 9.84 11.86
C SER A 245 5.21 9.13 10.50
N TRP A 246 4.71 9.82 9.47
CA TRP A 246 4.55 9.23 8.15
C TRP A 246 5.87 9.21 7.36
N ILE A 247 6.76 10.17 7.57
CA ILE A 247 8.13 10.14 7.02
C ILE A 247 8.90 8.92 7.54
N ILE A 248 8.82 8.62 8.84
CA ILE A 248 9.46 7.43 9.43
C ILE A 248 8.88 6.15 8.82
N VAL A 249 7.55 6.05 8.70
CA VAL A 249 6.91 4.93 8.01
C VAL A 249 7.49 4.77 6.60
N GLY A 250 7.57 5.85 5.83
CA GLY A 250 8.09 5.81 4.47
C GLY A 250 9.55 5.39 4.38
N LEU A 251 10.42 5.94 5.24
CA LEU A 251 11.84 5.59 5.28
C LEU A 251 12.08 4.10 5.49
N PHE A 252 11.35 3.49 6.43
CA PHE A 252 11.48 2.05 6.72
C PHE A 252 10.71 1.16 5.72
N ALA A 253 9.72 1.71 5.01
CA ALA A 253 9.05 1.01 3.91
C ALA A 253 9.95 0.83 2.67
N ILE A 254 10.93 1.74 2.43
CA ILE A 254 11.86 1.66 1.29
C ILE A 254 12.57 0.30 1.22
N PRO A 255 13.29 -0.18 2.25
CA PRO A 255 13.99 -1.44 2.22
C PRO A 255 13.11 -2.66 2.55
N SER A 256 11.88 -2.46 3.02
CA SER A 256 11.03 -3.50 3.62
C SER A 256 10.97 -4.80 2.80
N VAL A 257 10.52 -4.73 1.54
CA VAL A 257 10.37 -5.93 0.70
C VAL A 257 11.71 -6.63 0.47
N LEU A 258 12.80 -5.89 0.33
CA LEU A 258 14.13 -6.43 0.12
C LEU A 258 14.65 -7.15 1.37
N VAL A 259 14.46 -6.56 2.54
CA VAL A 259 14.86 -7.12 3.85
C VAL A 259 14.11 -8.42 4.11
N TRP A 260 12.79 -8.42 3.99
CA TRP A 260 11.97 -9.60 4.26
C TRP A 260 12.17 -10.70 3.21
N ASN A 261 12.40 -10.36 1.94
CA ASN A 261 12.75 -11.32 0.90
C ASN A 261 14.15 -11.93 1.16
N TRP A 262 15.12 -11.14 1.63
CA TRP A 262 16.43 -11.65 2.04
C TRP A 262 16.30 -12.61 3.22
N LEU A 263 15.55 -12.23 4.26
CA LEU A 263 15.32 -13.05 5.44
C LEU A 263 14.64 -14.38 5.08
N SER A 264 13.64 -14.36 4.19
CA SER A 264 12.90 -15.54 3.75
C SER A 264 13.77 -16.58 3.04
N ARG A 265 14.88 -16.13 2.43
CA ARG A 265 15.90 -17.04 1.85
C ARG A 265 16.84 -17.62 2.90
N LYS A 266 17.03 -16.95 4.03
CA LYS A 266 17.93 -17.39 5.10
C LYS A 266 17.28 -18.38 6.06
N ILE A 267 16.05 -18.14 6.48
CA ILE A 267 15.34 -18.98 7.45
C ILE A 267 14.24 -19.82 6.78
N SER A 268 13.17 -19.22 6.38
CA SER A 268 12.09 -19.77 5.54
C SER A 268 11.04 -18.69 5.27
N THR A 269 10.18 -18.91 4.27
CA THR A 269 9.08 -17.97 3.95
C THR A 269 8.08 -17.90 5.10
N ASP A 270 7.71 -19.03 5.71
CA ASP A 270 6.71 -19.08 6.79
C ASP A 270 7.17 -18.35 8.05
N LEU A 271 8.43 -18.57 8.48
CA LEU A 271 8.98 -17.87 9.65
C LEU A 271 9.15 -16.38 9.38
N SER A 272 9.63 -16.01 8.18
CA SER A 272 9.74 -14.60 7.81
C SER A 272 8.39 -13.91 7.75
N LEU A 273 7.36 -14.62 7.29
CA LEU A 273 5.98 -14.13 7.31
C LEU A 273 5.49 -13.91 8.74
N LEU A 274 5.69 -14.86 9.62
CA LEU A 274 5.33 -14.71 11.03
C LEU A 274 6.03 -13.51 11.66
N PHE A 275 7.36 -13.39 11.49
CA PHE A 275 8.11 -12.25 12.02
C PHE A 275 7.67 -10.92 11.45
N SER A 276 7.41 -10.83 10.13
CA SER A 276 6.96 -9.58 9.52
C SER A 276 5.58 -9.15 10.03
N CYS A 277 4.62 -10.08 10.15
CA CYS A 277 3.30 -9.79 10.71
C CYS A 277 3.37 -9.42 12.19
N SER A 278 4.21 -10.12 12.98
CA SER A 278 4.44 -9.79 14.38
C SER A 278 5.08 -8.42 14.56
N THR A 279 5.99 -8.02 13.67
CA THR A 279 6.59 -6.68 13.66
C THR A 279 5.52 -5.60 13.49
N VAL A 280 4.57 -5.78 12.55
CA VAL A 280 3.46 -4.84 12.37
C VAL A 280 2.53 -4.84 13.59
N SER A 281 2.19 -6.02 14.12
CA SER A 281 1.31 -6.15 15.29
C SER A 281 1.89 -5.44 16.53
N LEU A 282 3.19 -5.61 16.78
CA LEU A 282 3.92 -4.90 17.84
C LEU A 282 3.91 -3.39 17.60
N GLY A 283 4.14 -2.96 16.36
CA GLY A 283 4.07 -1.55 16.02
C GLY A 283 2.72 -0.95 16.36
N VAL A 284 1.61 -1.60 15.97
CA VAL A 284 0.26 -1.12 16.31
C VAL A 284 0.03 -1.13 17.84
N ALA A 285 0.51 -2.14 18.55
CA ALA A 285 0.35 -2.25 20.00
C ALA A 285 1.07 -1.14 20.77
N PHE A 286 2.22 -0.68 20.31
CA PHE A 286 2.95 0.41 20.95
C PHE A 286 2.18 1.75 20.97
N LEU A 287 1.17 1.95 20.12
CA LEU A 287 0.33 3.13 20.16
C LEU A 287 -0.50 3.24 21.47
N LEU A 288 -0.70 2.13 22.19
CA LEU A 288 -1.42 2.15 23.46
C LEU A 288 -0.60 2.75 24.61
N LEU A 289 0.73 2.87 24.46
CA LEU A 289 1.61 3.31 25.55
C LEU A 289 1.67 4.83 25.72
N ASN A 290 1.00 5.60 24.88
CA ASN A 290 0.90 7.07 24.92
C ASN A 290 2.24 7.78 25.24
N ASN A 291 3.32 7.34 24.60
CA ASN A 291 4.68 7.86 24.78
C ASN A 291 5.31 8.12 23.41
N VAL A 292 5.97 9.26 23.24
CA VAL A 292 6.56 9.73 21.97
C VAL A 292 7.56 8.71 21.39
N SER A 293 8.42 8.12 22.22
CA SER A 293 9.43 7.18 21.76
C SER A 293 8.78 5.89 21.23
N TYR A 294 7.77 5.35 21.93
CA TYR A 294 7.02 4.19 21.47
C TYR A 294 6.16 4.49 20.24
N PHE A 295 5.64 5.72 20.14
CA PHE A 295 4.90 6.16 18.96
C PHE A 295 5.78 6.15 17.69
N PHE A 296 6.99 6.70 17.75
CA PHE A 296 7.91 6.66 16.61
C PHE A 296 8.45 5.25 16.34
N LEU A 297 8.66 4.44 17.39
CA LEU A 297 8.99 3.02 17.22
C LEU A 297 7.85 2.26 16.51
N ALA A 298 6.59 2.56 16.83
CA ALA A 298 5.43 2.02 16.13
C ALA A 298 5.47 2.35 14.63
N CYS A 299 5.77 3.60 14.27
CA CYS A 299 5.91 4.03 12.87
C CYS A 299 7.02 3.29 12.13
N LEU A 300 8.18 3.09 12.78
CA LEU A 300 9.31 2.33 12.24
C LEU A 300 8.91 0.88 11.97
N LEU A 301 8.37 0.19 12.98
CA LEU A 301 7.98 -1.22 12.88
C LEU A 301 6.90 -1.42 11.81
N TYR A 302 5.93 -0.51 11.76
CA TYR A 302 4.89 -0.55 10.74
C TYR A 302 5.48 -0.37 9.32
N GLY A 303 6.33 0.63 9.10
CA GLY A 303 6.97 0.87 7.80
C GLY A 303 7.80 -0.32 7.35
N LEU A 304 8.64 -0.87 8.25
CA LEU A 304 9.45 -2.04 7.95
C LEU A 304 8.61 -3.31 7.71
N GLY A 305 7.51 -3.46 8.42
CA GLY A 305 6.71 -4.70 8.38
C GLY A 305 5.75 -4.77 7.19
N VAL A 306 4.97 -3.73 6.92
CA VAL A 306 3.80 -3.81 6.03
C VAL A 306 4.12 -4.21 4.58
N PRO A 307 4.99 -3.52 3.81
CA PRO A 307 5.23 -3.91 2.41
C PRO A 307 5.81 -5.32 2.27
N GLY A 308 6.69 -5.69 3.19
CA GLY A 308 7.28 -7.02 3.22
C GLY A 308 6.29 -8.13 3.57
N SER A 309 5.42 -7.89 4.56
CA SER A 309 4.34 -8.84 4.91
C SER A 309 3.41 -9.08 3.72
N VAL A 310 2.96 -8.03 3.04
CA VAL A 310 2.12 -8.13 1.83
C VAL A 310 2.78 -9.01 0.77
N ALA A 311 4.07 -8.80 0.50
CA ALA A 311 4.81 -9.59 -0.47
C ALA A 311 4.93 -11.07 -0.05
N LEU A 312 5.26 -11.34 1.22
CA LEU A 312 5.41 -12.70 1.75
C LEU A 312 4.07 -13.45 1.81
N ILE A 313 2.97 -12.79 2.21
CA ILE A 313 1.63 -13.38 2.24
C ILE A 313 1.23 -13.88 0.87
N LEU A 314 1.44 -13.08 -0.18
CA LEU A 314 1.13 -13.47 -1.55
C LEU A 314 1.99 -14.65 -2.02
N VAL A 315 3.28 -14.69 -1.67
CA VAL A 315 4.17 -15.80 -2.00
C VAL A 315 3.70 -17.07 -1.31
N GLU A 316 3.36 -17.01 -0.02
CA GLU A 316 2.93 -18.18 0.74
C GLU A 316 1.53 -18.65 0.31
N GLY A 317 0.63 -17.74 0.00
CA GLY A 317 -0.68 -18.09 -0.56
C GLY A 317 -0.60 -18.84 -1.88
N LYS A 318 0.30 -18.41 -2.77
CA LYS A 318 0.56 -19.15 -4.03
C LYS A 318 1.01 -20.58 -3.79
N LYS A 319 1.83 -20.83 -2.76
CA LYS A 319 2.29 -22.19 -2.42
C LYS A 319 1.17 -23.08 -1.86
N ARG A 320 0.18 -22.47 -1.18
CA ARG A 320 -0.96 -23.19 -0.58
C ARG A 320 -2.14 -23.36 -1.52
N PHE A 321 -2.04 -22.88 -2.76
CA PHE A 321 -3.10 -22.98 -3.79
C PHE A 321 -2.77 -24.04 -4.84
N ILE A 322 -3.73 -24.91 -5.15
CA ILE A 322 -3.63 -25.85 -6.28
C ILE A 322 -4.43 -25.28 -7.44
N GLY A 323 -3.74 -24.93 -8.53
CA GLY A 323 -4.36 -24.41 -9.73
C GLY A 323 -3.66 -23.18 -10.30
N ASN A 324 -4.41 -22.36 -11.00
CA ASN A 324 -3.87 -21.18 -11.66
C ASN A 324 -3.43 -20.10 -10.63
N VAL A 325 -2.15 -19.75 -10.66
CA VAL A 325 -1.53 -18.76 -9.76
C VAL A 325 -2.25 -17.41 -9.79
N ASN A 326 -2.77 -16.99 -10.95
CA ASN A 326 -3.47 -15.71 -11.06
C ASN A 326 -4.79 -15.71 -10.29
N ILE A 327 -5.49 -16.86 -10.24
CA ILE A 327 -6.71 -17.02 -9.43
C ILE A 327 -6.38 -16.92 -7.94
N SER A 328 -5.28 -17.55 -7.50
CA SER A 328 -4.79 -17.42 -6.13
C SER A 328 -4.57 -15.97 -5.74
N VAL A 329 -3.81 -15.23 -6.56
CA VAL A 329 -3.51 -13.80 -6.31
C VAL A 329 -4.79 -12.97 -6.29
N ALA A 330 -5.72 -13.23 -7.23
CA ALA A 330 -6.98 -12.51 -7.30
C ALA A 330 -7.84 -12.70 -6.04
N ILE A 331 -8.02 -13.93 -5.57
CA ILE A 331 -8.80 -14.22 -4.35
C ILE A 331 -8.17 -13.56 -3.14
N MET A 332 -6.86 -13.69 -2.98
CA MET A 332 -6.15 -13.08 -1.86
C MET A 332 -6.21 -11.55 -1.88
N THR A 333 -5.98 -10.94 -3.05
CA THR A 333 -6.08 -9.49 -3.21
C THR A 333 -7.49 -8.98 -2.94
N THR A 334 -8.52 -9.72 -3.37
CA THR A 334 -9.93 -9.41 -3.07
C THR A 334 -10.18 -9.44 -1.56
N ALA A 335 -9.78 -10.50 -0.87
CA ALA A 335 -9.93 -10.62 0.58
C ALA A 335 -9.25 -9.45 1.32
N PHE A 336 -8.00 -9.16 0.96
CA PHE A 336 -7.24 -8.03 1.50
C PHE A 336 -7.92 -6.67 1.26
N SER A 337 -8.39 -6.44 0.03
CA SER A 337 -9.04 -5.18 -0.32
C SER A 337 -10.37 -4.98 0.40
N ILE A 338 -11.15 -6.05 0.62
CA ILE A 338 -12.38 -5.96 1.43
C ILE A 338 -12.04 -5.53 2.86
N GLY A 339 -10.97 -6.10 3.45
CA GLY A 339 -10.47 -5.65 4.75
C GLY A 339 -10.09 -4.17 4.78
N GLN A 340 -9.41 -3.69 3.73
CA GLN A 340 -9.03 -2.29 3.60
C GLN A 340 -10.23 -1.34 3.43
N ILE A 341 -11.32 -1.80 2.82
CA ILE A 341 -12.55 -1.00 2.67
C ILE A 341 -13.24 -0.86 4.03
N ILE A 342 -13.35 -1.96 4.78
CA ILE A 342 -14.06 -2.01 6.05
C ILE A 342 -13.28 -1.26 7.14
N GLY A 343 -11.96 -1.44 7.20
CA GLY A 343 -11.10 -0.95 8.30
C GLY A 343 -11.26 0.53 8.61
N PRO A 344 -11.00 1.45 7.67
CA PRO A 344 -11.06 2.89 7.93
C PRO A 344 -12.45 3.38 8.26
N TYR A 345 -13.49 2.83 7.61
CA TYR A 345 -14.88 3.23 7.84
C TYR A 345 -15.34 2.85 9.25
N VAL A 346 -15.17 1.58 9.64
CA VAL A 346 -15.53 1.11 10.98
C VAL A 346 -14.70 1.82 12.06
N SER A 347 -13.40 2.03 11.79
CA SER A 347 -12.53 2.76 12.69
C SER A 347 -13.00 4.21 12.90
N GLY A 348 -13.37 4.91 11.81
CA GLY A 348 -13.91 6.25 11.88
C GLY A 348 -15.19 6.33 12.74
N MET A 349 -16.11 5.37 12.56
CA MET A 349 -17.33 5.28 13.38
C MET A 349 -16.99 5.09 14.87
N LEU A 350 -16.05 4.20 15.20
CA LEU A 350 -15.64 3.97 16.61
C LEU A 350 -15.02 5.23 17.23
N ILE A 351 -14.20 5.97 16.47
CA ILE A 351 -13.58 7.20 16.94
C ILE A 351 -14.64 8.26 17.21
N ASP A 352 -15.65 8.43 16.35
CA ASP A 352 -16.71 9.40 16.52
C ASP A 352 -17.64 9.03 17.71
N LEU A 353 -17.89 7.72 17.92
CA LEU A 353 -18.71 7.25 19.06
C LEU A 353 -18.05 7.49 20.41
N GLU A 354 -16.73 7.30 20.51
CA GLU A 354 -15.99 7.34 21.77
C GLU A 354 -15.19 8.63 21.96
N ASN A 355 -15.11 9.49 20.94
CA ASN A 355 -14.27 10.68 20.91
C ASN A 355 -12.78 10.40 21.24
N ASN A 356 -12.30 9.20 20.94
CA ASN A 356 -10.91 8.81 21.12
C ASN A 356 -10.52 7.66 20.17
N TYR A 357 -9.21 7.43 20.02
CA TYR A 357 -8.65 6.43 19.09
C TYR A 357 -8.48 5.02 19.71
N LYS A 358 -8.74 4.83 21.03
CA LYS A 358 -8.39 3.58 21.72
C LYS A 358 -9.09 2.35 21.15
N SER A 359 -10.42 2.39 20.97
CA SER A 359 -11.16 1.25 20.43
C SER A 359 -10.78 0.93 19.00
N SER A 360 -10.47 1.95 18.20
CA SER A 360 -9.93 1.80 16.85
C SER A 360 -8.56 1.09 16.86
N ILE A 361 -7.66 1.46 17.78
CA ILE A 361 -6.36 0.81 17.97
C ILE A 361 -6.54 -0.64 18.44
N PHE A 362 -7.44 -0.91 19.40
CA PHE A 362 -7.75 -2.26 19.84
C PHE A 362 -8.30 -3.14 18.72
N LEU A 363 -9.19 -2.61 17.88
CA LEU A 363 -9.68 -3.31 16.69
C LEU A 363 -8.51 -3.67 15.75
N ALA A 364 -7.61 -2.73 15.51
CA ALA A 364 -6.44 -2.96 14.65
C ALA A 364 -5.54 -4.06 15.23
N ILE A 365 -5.22 -4.02 16.53
CA ILE A 365 -4.40 -5.04 17.20
C ILE A 365 -5.07 -6.40 17.12
N SER A 366 -6.36 -6.51 17.45
CA SER A 366 -7.12 -7.77 17.41
C SER A 366 -7.10 -8.39 16.02
N CYS A 367 -7.31 -7.59 14.98
CA CYS A 367 -7.22 -8.03 13.59
C CYS A 367 -5.81 -8.48 13.22
N MET A 368 -4.77 -7.77 13.66
CA MET A 368 -3.37 -8.14 13.37
C MET A 368 -2.94 -9.42 14.07
N ILE A 369 -3.35 -9.63 15.33
CA ILE A 369 -3.09 -10.88 16.07
C ILE A 369 -3.81 -12.04 15.38
N LEU A 370 -5.11 -11.88 15.07
CA LEU A 370 -5.89 -12.91 14.38
C LEU A 370 -5.29 -13.24 13.01
N SER A 371 -4.85 -12.23 12.27
CA SER A 371 -4.12 -12.41 11.01
C SER A 371 -2.86 -13.26 11.21
N SER A 372 -2.02 -12.92 12.19
CA SER A 372 -0.78 -13.65 12.47
C SER A 372 -1.03 -15.14 12.82
N ILE A 373 -2.07 -15.41 13.61
CA ILE A 373 -2.49 -16.76 13.97
C ILE A 373 -2.97 -17.56 12.75
N LEU A 374 -3.83 -16.97 11.91
CA LEU A 374 -4.38 -17.64 10.73
C LEU A 374 -3.31 -17.89 9.65
N MET A 375 -2.24 -17.12 9.63
CA MET A 375 -1.15 -17.29 8.69
C MET A 375 -0.17 -18.41 9.09
N LEU A 376 -0.17 -18.87 10.34
CA LEU A 376 0.62 -20.00 10.78
C LEU A 376 0.28 -21.24 9.96
N ASN A 377 1.31 -22.00 9.58
CA ASN A 377 1.11 -23.27 8.88
C ASN A 377 0.96 -24.41 9.90
N PRO A 378 -0.24 -25.02 10.05
CA PRO A 378 -0.48 -26.05 11.05
C PRO A 378 0.43 -27.27 10.92
N LYS A 379 0.93 -27.56 9.71
CA LYS A 379 1.84 -28.68 9.47
C LYS A 379 3.22 -28.48 10.08
N ARG A 380 3.64 -27.24 10.34
CA ARG A 380 4.94 -26.96 10.99
C ARG A 380 4.84 -26.90 12.51
N LEU A 381 3.68 -26.53 13.06
CA LEU A 381 3.47 -26.58 14.52
C LEU A 381 3.58 -28.01 15.10
N LYS A 382 3.45 -29.04 14.26
CA LYS A 382 3.66 -30.45 14.67
C LYS A 382 5.10 -30.88 14.71
N ASN A 383 6.05 -30.06 14.23
CA ASN A 383 7.48 -30.35 14.15
C ASN A 383 8.31 -29.51 15.16
N PHE A 384 7.65 -28.77 16.04
CA PHE A 384 8.16 -28.15 17.27
C PHE A 384 7.54 -28.85 18.49
#